data_90396ff94db5b59690fcd3a40c5c0824
#
_entry.id   90396ff94db5b59690fcd3a40c5c0824
#
_cell.length_a   1.000
_cell.length_b   1.000
_cell.length_c   1.000
_cell.angle_alpha   90.00
_cell.angle_beta   90.00
_cell.angle_gamma   90.00
#
_symmetry.space_group_name_H-M   'P 1'
#
loop_
_entity.id
_entity.type
_entity.pdbx_description
1 polymer ?
#
loop_
_entity_poly.entity_id
_entity_poly.type
_entity_poly.pdbx_seq_one_letter_code
_entity_poly.pdbx_strand_id
1 'polypeptide(L)'
;DVESAAQCIQSGADDYITKPINATLLNARVSSSLDKKRVRDLEASYLGRVEEEKKKTNDLLHSVLPKGTVGEIKSASNTGPKRYDNVAILICDLVGFTPFCEQNSPERVVDTLQDVFEQFEAAIEETGMEKIKTVGDAIVATSGILTDNHEPVLTAVECGILFRDKANAMNPSWDVHVGIHYGPVVAGIVGRQSLQFDMLGHTLNTTFRICDTSEKNE
;
A
#
# COMPACT_ATOMS: atom_id res chain seq x y z
N ASP A 1 -22.32 5.01 -57.67
CA ASP A 1 -22.94 3.70 -57.57
C ASP A 1 -22.98 3.28 -56.10
N VAL A 2 -24.15 2.92 -55.58
CA VAL A 2 -24.38 2.65 -54.16
C VAL A 2 -23.64 1.39 -53.73
N GLU A 3 -23.47 0.41 -54.61
CA GLU A 3 -22.72 -0.83 -54.34
C GLU A 3 -21.23 -0.59 -54.10
N SER A 4 -20.62 0.30 -54.92
CA SER A 4 -19.19 0.67 -54.72
C SER A 4 -18.96 1.43 -53.40
N ALA A 5 -19.95 2.22 -52.98
CA ALA A 5 -19.92 2.94 -51.72
C ALA A 5 -19.96 1.96 -50.51
N ALA A 6 -20.84 0.98 -50.58
CA ALA A 6 -20.95 -0.05 -49.51
C ALA A 6 -19.68 -0.89 -49.41
N GLN A 7 -19.05 -1.27 -50.52
CA GLN A 7 -17.78 -1.98 -50.55
C GLN A 7 -16.61 -1.18 -49.94
N CYS A 8 -16.54 0.14 -50.23
CA CYS A 8 -15.50 1.00 -49.62
C CYS A 8 -15.62 1.05 -48.08
N ILE A 9 -16.82 1.21 -47.53
CA ILE A 9 -17.05 1.23 -46.08
C ILE A 9 -16.78 -0.14 -45.46
N GLN A 10 -17.21 -1.22 -46.12
CA GLN A 10 -16.90 -2.59 -45.65
C GLN A 10 -15.41 -2.90 -45.67
N SER A 11 -14.65 -2.26 -46.57
CA SER A 11 -13.19 -2.38 -46.65
C SER A 11 -12.44 -1.48 -45.66
N GLY A 12 -13.16 -0.75 -44.77
CA GLY A 12 -12.56 0.06 -43.71
C GLY A 12 -12.37 1.52 -44.04
N ALA A 13 -13.01 2.05 -45.09
CA ALA A 13 -13.02 3.48 -45.35
C ALA A 13 -13.98 4.19 -44.38
N ASP A 14 -13.50 5.26 -43.72
CA ASP A 14 -14.33 6.06 -42.80
C ASP A 14 -15.47 6.80 -43.50
N ASP A 15 -15.30 7.15 -44.79
CA ASP A 15 -16.31 7.79 -45.63
C ASP A 15 -15.96 7.66 -47.13
N TYR A 16 -16.89 8.03 -48.02
CA TYR A 16 -16.70 8.04 -49.46
C TYR A 16 -17.30 9.26 -50.11
N ILE A 17 -16.79 9.64 -51.31
CA ILE A 17 -17.29 10.76 -52.09
C ILE A 17 -17.45 10.33 -53.55
N THR A 18 -18.62 10.63 -54.13
CA THR A 18 -18.92 10.34 -55.54
C THR A 18 -18.37 11.40 -56.49
N LYS A 19 -18.00 11.02 -57.69
CA LYS A 19 -17.66 11.96 -58.79
C LYS A 19 -18.92 12.30 -59.56
N PRO A 20 -19.11 13.57 -59.97
CA PRO A 20 -18.25 14.73 -59.80
C PRO A 20 -18.27 15.22 -58.37
N ILE A 21 -17.12 15.71 -57.86
CA ILE A 21 -16.96 16.13 -56.46
C ILE A 21 -17.75 17.43 -56.23
N ASN A 22 -18.67 17.37 -55.29
CA ASN A 22 -19.38 18.55 -54.76
C ASN A 22 -18.62 19.11 -53.58
N ALA A 23 -18.13 20.36 -53.69
CA ALA A 23 -17.32 20.99 -52.63
C ALA A 23 -18.06 21.14 -51.30
N THR A 24 -19.35 21.41 -51.31
CA THR A 24 -20.18 21.54 -50.10
C THR A 24 -20.29 20.20 -49.37
N LEU A 25 -20.53 19.12 -50.12
CA LEU A 25 -20.62 17.77 -49.57
C LEU A 25 -19.28 17.29 -49.03
N LEU A 26 -18.18 17.58 -49.76
CA LEU A 26 -16.82 17.28 -49.30
C LEU A 26 -16.53 17.95 -47.96
N ASN A 27 -16.75 19.25 -47.86
CA ASN A 27 -16.52 20.01 -46.64
C ASN A 27 -17.35 19.49 -45.48
N ALA A 28 -18.63 19.18 -45.70
CA ALA A 28 -19.50 18.63 -44.67
C ALA A 28 -18.99 17.27 -44.15
N ARG A 29 -18.55 16.36 -45.02
CA ARG A 29 -18.02 15.04 -44.65
C ARG A 29 -16.65 15.14 -43.91
N VAL A 30 -15.76 15.99 -44.44
CA VAL A 30 -14.46 16.24 -43.78
C VAL A 30 -14.67 16.81 -42.37
N SER A 31 -15.55 17.83 -42.23
CA SER A 31 -15.88 18.39 -40.91
C SER A 31 -16.42 17.32 -39.97
N SER A 32 -17.39 16.52 -40.43
CA SER A 32 -17.94 15.43 -39.61
C SER A 32 -16.89 14.39 -39.18
N SER A 33 -15.98 14.03 -40.09
CA SER A 33 -14.89 13.09 -39.78
C SER A 33 -13.88 13.67 -38.78
N LEU A 34 -13.54 14.96 -38.91
CA LEU A 34 -12.67 15.67 -37.97
C LEU A 34 -13.31 15.81 -36.60
N ASP A 35 -14.62 16.09 -36.54
CA ASP A 35 -15.33 16.15 -35.24
C ASP A 35 -15.39 14.79 -34.57
N LYS A 36 -15.66 13.72 -35.31
CA LYS A 36 -15.58 12.33 -34.78
C LYS A 36 -14.18 12.00 -34.24
N LYS A 37 -13.14 12.43 -34.95
CA LYS A 37 -11.76 12.25 -34.52
C LYS A 37 -11.49 13.03 -33.24
N ARG A 38 -11.88 14.31 -33.17
CA ARG A 38 -11.73 15.15 -31.97
C ARG A 38 -12.40 14.54 -30.74
N VAL A 39 -13.62 14.01 -30.91
CA VAL A 39 -14.35 13.36 -29.82
C VAL A 39 -13.60 12.11 -29.35
N ARG A 40 -13.13 11.26 -30.28
CA ARG A 40 -12.34 10.06 -29.91
C ARG A 40 -11.03 10.40 -29.22
N ASP A 41 -10.31 11.41 -29.70
CA ASP A 41 -9.05 11.86 -29.10
C ASP A 41 -9.28 12.43 -27.69
N LEU A 42 -10.37 13.19 -27.49
CA LEU A 42 -10.77 13.73 -26.21
C LEU A 42 -11.17 12.59 -25.23
N GLU A 43 -11.94 11.63 -25.70
CA GLU A 43 -12.36 10.46 -24.90
C GLU A 43 -11.16 9.61 -24.47
N ALA A 44 -10.22 9.34 -25.37
CA ALA A 44 -8.99 8.62 -25.07
C ALA A 44 -8.13 9.38 -24.03
N SER A 45 -8.01 10.71 -24.19
CA SER A 45 -7.30 11.56 -23.21
C SER A 45 -7.98 11.56 -21.85
N TYR A 46 -9.31 11.61 -21.82
CA TYR A 46 -10.07 11.57 -20.58
C TYR A 46 -9.92 10.24 -19.85
N LEU A 47 -10.03 9.12 -20.58
CA LEU A 47 -9.83 7.77 -20.02
C LEU A 47 -8.42 7.61 -19.44
N GLY A 48 -7.40 8.08 -20.16
CA GLY A 48 -6.02 8.05 -19.66
C GLY A 48 -5.83 8.84 -18.36
N ARG A 49 -6.45 10.01 -18.24
CA ARG A 49 -6.42 10.80 -17.01
C ARG A 49 -7.13 10.11 -15.85
N VAL A 50 -8.30 9.52 -16.10
CA VAL A 50 -9.05 8.77 -15.07
C VAL A 50 -8.25 7.57 -14.56
N GLU A 51 -7.59 6.84 -15.45
CA GLU A 51 -6.71 5.73 -15.05
C GLU A 51 -5.52 6.19 -14.22
N GLU A 52 -4.89 7.30 -14.61
CA GLU A 52 -3.77 7.88 -13.83
C GLU A 52 -4.21 8.33 -12.44
N GLU A 53 -5.34 9.04 -12.33
CA GLU A 53 -5.90 9.45 -11.04
C GLU A 53 -6.29 8.25 -10.17
N LYS A 54 -6.88 7.21 -10.77
CA LYS A 54 -7.22 5.97 -10.10
C LYS A 54 -5.97 5.26 -9.58
N LYS A 55 -4.89 5.25 -10.36
CA LYS A 55 -3.61 4.68 -9.92
C LYS A 55 -3.03 5.47 -8.75
N LYS A 56 -2.95 6.80 -8.84
CA LYS A 56 -2.47 7.67 -7.75
C LYS A 56 -3.27 7.48 -6.46
N THR A 57 -4.59 7.43 -6.56
CA THR A 57 -5.47 7.18 -5.41
C THR A 57 -5.21 5.80 -4.80
N ASN A 58 -4.99 4.80 -5.64
CA ASN A 58 -4.68 3.45 -5.19
C ASN A 58 -3.30 3.38 -4.50
N ASP A 59 -2.30 4.03 -5.05
CA ASP A 59 -0.95 4.09 -4.47
C ASP A 59 -0.97 4.80 -3.11
N LEU A 60 -1.74 5.90 -2.97
CA LEU A 60 -1.97 6.57 -1.69
C LEU A 60 -2.67 5.66 -0.66
N LEU A 61 -3.68 4.90 -1.06
CA LEU A 61 -4.34 3.94 -0.17
C LEU A 61 -3.36 2.86 0.32
N HIS A 62 -2.49 2.36 -0.56
CA HIS A 62 -1.47 1.37 -0.21
C HIS A 62 -0.34 1.94 0.67
N SER A 63 -0.11 3.26 0.67
CA SER A 63 0.88 3.89 1.56
C SER A 63 0.39 4.05 3.00
N VAL A 64 -0.92 4.04 3.23
CA VAL A 64 -1.55 4.24 4.54
C VAL A 64 -2.08 2.94 5.15
N LEU A 65 -2.39 1.94 4.32
CA LEU A 65 -2.98 0.68 4.74
C LEU A 65 -2.05 -0.50 4.40
N PRO A 66 -1.97 -1.52 5.26
CA PRO A 66 -1.16 -2.70 4.98
C PRO A 66 -1.51 -3.34 3.63
N LYS A 67 -0.49 -3.85 2.92
CA LYS A 67 -0.66 -4.58 1.65
C LYS A 67 -1.62 -5.75 1.92
N GLY A 68 -2.74 -5.85 1.21
CA GLY A 68 -3.76 -6.91 1.41
C GLY A 68 -5.10 -6.39 1.93
N THR A 69 -5.14 -5.38 2.80
CA THR A 69 -6.41 -4.81 3.33
C THR A 69 -7.16 -3.96 2.30
N VAL A 70 -6.46 -3.39 1.32
CA VAL A 70 -7.07 -2.57 0.25
C VAL A 70 -8.07 -3.37 -0.60
N GLY A 71 -7.83 -4.67 -0.80
CA GLY A 71 -8.77 -5.56 -1.48
C GLY A 71 -10.07 -5.76 -0.70
N GLU A 72 -9.99 -5.89 0.62
CA GLU A 72 -11.15 -6.04 1.50
C GLU A 72 -11.97 -4.76 1.57
N ILE A 73 -11.35 -3.59 1.59
CA ILE A 73 -12.03 -2.28 1.56
C ILE A 73 -12.78 -2.08 0.24
N LYS A 74 -12.17 -2.45 -0.89
CA LYS A 74 -12.79 -2.32 -2.22
C LYS A 74 -13.98 -3.25 -2.43
N SER A 75 -13.99 -4.41 -1.80
CA SER A 75 -15.11 -5.36 -1.90
C SER A 75 -16.35 -4.96 -1.09
N ALA A 76 -16.30 -3.87 -0.31
CA ALA A 76 -17.40 -3.17 0.40
C ALA A 76 -18.37 -4.04 1.20
N SER A 77 -18.21 -5.36 1.20
CA SER A 77 -19.24 -6.29 1.72
C SER A 77 -18.86 -6.97 3.03
N ASN A 78 -17.61 -6.81 3.55
CA ASN A 78 -17.25 -7.47 4.81
C ASN A 78 -16.03 -6.83 5.51
N THR A 79 -16.07 -5.52 5.79
CA THR A 79 -15.00 -4.77 6.46
C THR A 79 -15.07 -4.81 7.99
N GLY A 80 -15.84 -5.71 8.56
CA GLY A 80 -15.93 -5.89 10.01
C GLY A 80 -14.68 -6.53 10.59
N PRO A 81 -14.39 -6.29 11.90
CA PRO A 81 -13.28 -6.94 12.59
C PRO A 81 -13.39 -8.47 12.52
N LYS A 82 -12.28 -9.15 12.20
CA LYS A 82 -12.20 -10.62 12.14
C LYS A 82 -11.29 -11.13 13.25
N ARG A 83 -11.57 -12.33 13.73
CA ARG A 83 -10.71 -13.07 14.65
C ARG A 83 -9.72 -13.91 13.86
N TYR A 84 -8.47 -13.83 14.26
CA TYR A 84 -7.36 -14.63 13.75
C TYR A 84 -6.76 -15.39 14.92
N ASP A 85 -6.69 -16.72 14.82
CA ASP A 85 -6.29 -17.57 15.96
C ASP A 85 -4.78 -17.87 15.98
N ASN A 86 -4.12 -17.87 14.82
CA ASN A 86 -2.72 -18.27 14.65
C ASN A 86 -1.86 -17.07 14.23
N VAL A 87 -1.65 -16.11 15.14
CA VAL A 87 -0.90 -14.89 14.83
C VAL A 87 0.31 -14.76 15.73
N ALA A 88 1.47 -14.51 15.14
CA ALA A 88 2.64 -14.01 15.85
C ALA A 88 2.70 -12.49 15.73
N ILE A 89 2.86 -11.80 16.86
CA ILE A 89 3.05 -10.36 16.92
C ILE A 89 4.48 -10.09 17.34
N LEU A 90 5.14 -9.19 16.65
CA LEU A 90 6.45 -8.64 16.98
C LEU A 90 6.31 -7.14 17.22
N ILE A 91 6.89 -6.68 18.33
CA ILE A 91 7.04 -5.26 18.65
C ILE A 91 8.52 -5.01 18.88
N CYS A 92 9.03 -3.97 18.26
CA CYS A 92 10.42 -3.54 18.43
C CYS A 92 10.44 -2.05 18.75
N ASP A 93 11.13 -1.67 19.82
CA ASP A 93 11.27 -0.31 20.33
C ASP A 93 12.74 0.09 20.43
N LEU A 94 13.05 1.39 20.22
CA LEU A 94 14.42 1.89 20.24
C LEU A 94 14.89 2.25 21.66
N VAL A 95 16.00 1.70 22.07
CA VAL A 95 16.58 2.03 23.38
C VAL A 95 17.19 3.44 23.34
N GLY A 96 16.69 4.32 24.22
CA GLY A 96 17.23 5.65 24.38
C GLY A 96 16.77 6.68 23.34
N PHE A 97 15.69 6.41 22.61
CA PHE A 97 15.15 7.35 21.62
C PHE A 97 14.59 8.62 22.28
N THR A 98 13.93 8.53 23.43
CA THR A 98 13.43 9.71 24.17
C THR A 98 14.54 10.71 24.52
N PRO A 99 15.66 10.31 25.18
CA PRO A 99 16.80 11.21 25.38
C PRO A 99 17.41 11.75 24.07
N PHE A 100 17.41 10.96 23.00
CA PHE A 100 17.87 11.41 21.70
C PHE A 100 17.01 12.56 21.16
N CYS A 101 15.68 12.48 21.30
CA CYS A 101 14.76 13.55 20.93
C CYS A 101 15.03 14.86 21.69
N GLU A 102 15.35 14.76 22.97
CA GLU A 102 15.64 15.96 23.80
C GLU A 102 16.95 16.66 23.41
N GLN A 103 17.91 15.94 22.83
CA GLN A 103 19.25 16.44 22.52
C GLN A 103 19.44 16.85 21.04
N ASN A 104 18.48 16.59 20.18
CA ASN A 104 18.60 16.82 18.73
C ASN A 104 17.47 17.71 18.20
N SER A 105 17.71 18.31 17.03
CA SER A 105 16.66 19.09 16.36
C SER A 105 15.52 18.19 15.85
N PRO A 106 14.30 18.73 15.73
CA PRO A 106 13.15 17.97 15.24
C PRO A 106 13.38 17.32 13.88
N GLU A 107 14.08 18.02 12.98
CA GLU A 107 14.40 17.52 11.64
C GLU A 107 15.29 16.27 11.74
N ARG A 108 16.34 16.34 12.56
CA ARG A 108 17.26 15.21 12.77
C ARG A 108 16.58 14.02 13.41
N VAL A 109 15.66 14.25 14.35
CA VAL A 109 14.86 13.20 14.98
C VAL A 109 14.01 12.48 13.96
N VAL A 110 13.30 13.23 13.11
CA VAL A 110 12.43 12.66 12.06
C VAL A 110 13.26 11.90 11.03
N ASP A 111 14.34 12.49 10.52
CA ASP A 111 15.23 11.85 9.53
C ASP A 111 15.80 10.54 10.08
N THR A 112 16.31 10.55 11.33
CA THR A 112 16.85 9.34 11.96
C THR A 112 15.78 8.27 12.12
N LEU A 113 14.57 8.64 12.54
CA LEU A 113 13.48 7.68 12.72
C LEU A 113 13.02 7.09 11.36
N GLN A 114 13.01 7.89 10.30
CA GLN A 114 12.72 7.42 8.96
C GLN A 114 13.75 6.40 8.48
N ASP A 115 15.06 6.70 8.70
CA ASP A 115 16.14 5.76 8.34
C ASP A 115 16.00 4.42 9.08
N VAL A 116 15.66 4.45 10.38
CA VAL A 116 15.41 3.23 11.17
C VAL A 116 14.21 2.44 10.61
N PHE A 117 13.10 3.11 10.38
CA PHE A 117 11.91 2.44 9.86
C PHE A 117 12.12 1.88 8.45
N GLU A 118 12.91 2.52 7.61
CA GLU A 118 13.26 1.98 6.29
C GLU A 118 14.01 0.65 6.43
N GLN A 119 14.97 0.54 7.37
CA GLN A 119 15.67 -0.70 7.64
C GLN A 119 14.74 -1.80 8.20
N PHE A 120 13.82 -1.42 9.07
CA PHE A 120 12.86 -2.35 9.63
C PHE A 120 11.82 -2.81 8.60
N GLU A 121 11.35 -1.92 7.74
CA GLU A 121 10.46 -2.28 6.63
C GLU A 121 11.12 -3.23 5.63
N ALA A 122 12.41 -3.02 5.34
CA ALA A 122 13.19 -3.96 4.54
C ALA A 122 13.28 -5.35 5.18
N ALA A 123 13.48 -5.44 6.51
CA ALA A 123 13.47 -6.72 7.22
C ALA A 123 12.10 -7.40 7.22
N ILE A 124 11.02 -6.62 7.33
CA ILE A 124 9.64 -7.12 7.23
C ILE A 124 9.38 -7.71 5.84
N GLU A 125 9.81 -7.04 4.77
CA GLU A 125 9.68 -7.56 3.40
C GLU A 125 10.52 -8.83 3.17
N GLU A 126 11.75 -8.87 3.72
CA GLU A 126 12.67 -10.00 3.59
C GLU A 126 12.13 -11.26 4.26
N THR A 127 11.49 -11.12 5.42
CA THR A 127 10.93 -12.24 6.19
C THR A 127 9.50 -12.60 5.80
N GLY A 128 8.80 -11.73 5.07
CA GLY A 128 7.38 -11.90 4.75
C GLY A 128 6.45 -11.60 5.93
N MET A 129 6.92 -10.84 6.92
CA MET A 129 6.05 -10.26 7.94
C MET A 129 5.20 -9.11 7.38
N GLU A 130 4.26 -8.63 8.17
CA GLU A 130 3.29 -7.61 7.81
C GLU A 130 3.40 -6.44 8.79
N LYS A 131 3.79 -5.26 8.29
CA LYS A 131 3.75 -4.03 9.10
C LYS A 131 2.30 -3.63 9.34
N ILE A 132 1.94 -3.44 10.62
CA ILE A 132 0.60 -2.98 11.00
C ILE A 132 0.59 -1.48 11.27
N LYS A 133 1.47 -1.01 12.15
CA LYS A 133 1.57 0.40 12.54
C LYS A 133 2.88 0.71 13.23
N THR A 134 3.14 1.99 13.41
CA THR A 134 4.15 2.50 14.35
C THR A 134 3.47 3.17 15.54
N VAL A 135 4.09 3.12 16.71
CA VAL A 135 3.64 3.75 17.95
C VAL A 135 4.83 4.49 18.55
N GLY A 136 4.96 5.79 18.23
CA GLY A 136 6.18 6.53 18.55
C GLY A 136 7.37 5.99 17.76
N ASP A 137 8.39 5.54 18.45
CA ASP A 137 9.59 4.88 17.91
C ASP A 137 9.47 3.35 17.84
N ALA A 138 8.37 2.79 18.32
CA ALA A 138 8.11 1.37 18.21
C ALA A 138 7.44 1.00 16.87
N ILE A 139 7.83 -0.13 16.30
CA ILE A 139 7.16 -0.76 15.15
C ILE A 139 6.41 -2.01 15.58
N VAL A 140 5.19 -2.17 15.06
CA VAL A 140 4.34 -3.33 15.28
C VAL A 140 4.18 -4.09 13.98
N ALA A 141 4.63 -5.32 13.96
CA ALA A 141 4.51 -6.23 12.82
C ALA A 141 3.87 -7.56 13.23
N THR A 142 3.29 -8.25 12.26
CA THR A 142 2.60 -9.53 12.49
C THR A 142 2.94 -10.54 11.40
N SER A 143 2.65 -11.79 11.71
CA SER A 143 2.59 -12.87 10.73
C SER A 143 1.33 -13.70 10.97
N GLY A 144 0.57 -13.99 9.90
CA GLY A 144 -0.64 -14.81 9.94
C GLY A 144 -1.96 -14.01 9.98
N ILE A 145 -1.97 -12.73 9.59
CA ILE A 145 -3.19 -11.91 9.46
C ILE A 145 -3.58 -11.71 8.00
N LEU A 146 -2.69 -11.14 7.18
CA LEU A 146 -2.97 -10.78 5.79
C LEU A 146 -2.55 -11.90 4.82
N THR A 147 -1.55 -12.67 5.22
CA THR A 147 -1.04 -13.84 4.49
C THR A 147 -1.06 -15.07 5.39
N ASP A 148 -1.53 -16.18 4.85
CA ASP A 148 -1.45 -17.45 5.57
C ASP A 148 0.04 -17.83 5.75
N ASN A 149 0.45 -18.03 7.01
CA ASN A 149 1.77 -18.52 7.34
C ASN A 149 1.66 -19.74 8.27
N HIS A 150 2.32 -20.83 7.89
CA HIS A 150 2.33 -22.07 8.68
C HIS A 150 3.27 -22.01 9.89
N GLU A 151 4.28 -21.12 9.85
CA GLU A 151 5.30 -20.96 10.90
C GLU A 151 5.42 -19.48 11.34
N PRO A 152 4.33 -18.85 11.81
CA PRO A 152 4.33 -17.42 12.10
C PRO A 152 5.32 -17.03 13.21
N VAL A 153 5.57 -17.91 14.17
CA VAL A 153 6.51 -17.66 15.26
C VAL A 153 7.94 -17.63 14.76
N LEU A 154 8.32 -18.58 13.90
CA LEU A 154 9.67 -18.60 13.32
C LEU A 154 9.94 -17.35 12.52
N THR A 155 9.00 -16.97 11.67
CA THR A 155 9.06 -15.74 10.86
C THR A 155 9.23 -14.49 11.75
N ALA A 156 8.50 -14.41 12.88
CA ALA A 156 8.62 -13.30 13.80
C ALA A 156 9.99 -13.25 14.50
N VAL A 157 10.55 -14.41 14.88
CA VAL A 157 11.88 -14.48 15.48
C VAL A 157 12.97 -14.08 14.51
N GLU A 158 12.93 -14.57 13.26
CA GLU A 158 13.86 -14.17 12.20
C GLU A 158 13.83 -12.68 11.94
N CYS A 159 12.62 -12.09 11.87
CA CYS A 159 12.45 -10.65 11.70
C CYS A 159 13.01 -9.85 12.88
N GLY A 160 12.78 -10.30 14.13
CA GLY A 160 13.32 -9.66 15.33
C GLY A 160 14.86 -9.66 15.37
N ILE A 161 15.48 -10.74 14.94
CA ILE A 161 16.94 -10.84 14.79
C ILE A 161 17.44 -9.82 13.76
N LEU A 162 16.76 -9.74 12.60
CA LEU A 162 17.11 -8.77 11.56
C LEU A 162 16.92 -7.32 12.03
N PHE A 163 15.88 -7.02 12.79
CA PHE A 163 15.67 -5.69 13.37
C PHE A 163 16.87 -5.28 14.25
N ARG A 164 17.26 -6.15 15.18
CA ARG A 164 18.43 -5.94 16.03
C ARG A 164 19.69 -5.71 15.19
N ASP A 165 19.98 -6.60 14.26
CA ASP A 165 21.22 -6.55 13.50
C ASP A 165 21.30 -5.31 12.60
N LYS A 166 20.18 -4.94 11.96
CA LYS A 166 20.09 -3.72 11.14
C LYS A 166 20.20 -2.46 12.01
N ALA A 167 19.52 -2.38 13.16
CA ALA A 167 19.61 -1.25 14.09
C ALA A 167 21.03 -1.06 14.63
N ASN A 168 21.70 -2.15 15.02
CA ASN A 168 23.09 -2.11 15.49
C ASN A 168 24.09 -1.71 14.40
N ALA A 169 23.80 -1.98 13.12
CA ALA A 169 24.65 -1.61 11.99
C ALA A 169 24.49 -0.16 11.53
N MET A 170 23.52 0.59 12.05
CA MET A 170 23.27 1.98 11.69
C MET A 170 24.30 2.95 12.27
N ASN A 171 24.28 4.19 11.80
CA ASN A 171 25.07 5.29 12.36
C ASN A 171 24.18 6.53 12.60
N PRO A 172 23.79 6.83 13.85
CA PRO A 172 24.22 6.15 15.08
C PRO A 172 23.67 4.72 15.20
N SER A 173 24.41 3.84 15.88
CA SER A 173 23.95 2.49 16.23
C SER A 173 22.86 2.55 17.29
N TRP A 174 21.84 1.71 17.13
CA TRP A 174 20.72 1.63 18.08
C TRP A 174 20.64 0.24 18.70
N ASP A 175 20.50 0.20 20.03
CA ASP A 175 20.01 -0.99 20.73
C ASP A 175 18.48 -1.03 20.61
N VAL A 176 17.90 -2.21 20.66
CA VAL A 176 16.45 -2.41 20.57
C VAL A 176 15.93 -3.28 21.71
N HIS A 177 14.67 -3.06 22.08
CA HIS A 177 13.85 -3.99 22.84
C HIS A 177 12.92 -4.72 21.88
N VAL A 178 12.91 -6.06 21.94
CA VAL A 178 12.03 -6.85 21.06
C VAL A 178 11.11 -7.71 21.89
N GLY A 179 9.81 -7.62 21.63
CA GLY A 179 8.79 -8.47 22.23
C GLY A 179 8.10 -9.31 21.15
N ILE A 180 8.04 -10.63 21.35
CA ILE A 180 7.30 -11.53 20.46
C ILE A 180 6.31 -12.34 21.29
N HIS A 181 5.07 -12.42 20.83
CA HIS A 181 4.05 -13.27 21.44
C HIS A 181 3.13 -13.86 20.39
N TYR A 182 2.67 -15.08 20.64
CA TYR A 182 1.80 -15.82 19.74
C TYR A 182 0.44 -16.06 20.40
N GLY A 183 -0.63 -15.84 19.64
CA GLY A 183 -1.99 -16.10 20.12
C GLY A 183 -3.06 -15.44 19.26
N PRO A 184 -4.34 -15.55 19.68
CA PRO A 184 -5.44 -14.99 18.92
C PRO A 184 -5.50 -13.46 19.06
N VAL A 185 -5.93 -12.82 17.94
CA VAL A 185 -6.21 -11.38 17.87
C VAL A 185 -7.51 -11.13 17.13
N VAL A 186 -8.07 -9.95 17.34
CA VAL A 186 -9.12 -9.38 16.48
C VAL A 186 -8.48 -8.24 15.69
N ALA A 187 -8.50 -8.32 14.37
CA ALA A 187 -7.95 -7.29 13.50
C ALA A 187 -8.99 -6.84 12.47
N GLY A 188 -8.89 -5.60 12.06
CA GLY A 188 -9.77 -5.01 11.07
C GLY A 188 -9.70 -3.49 11.04
N ILE A 189 -10.57 -2.89 10.23
CA ILE A 189 -10.64 -1.45 10.11
C ILE A 189 -11.45 -0.87 11.27
N VAL A 190 -10.85 0.06 11.99
CA VAL A 190 -11.42 0.76 13.14
C VAL A 190 -11.55 2.25 12.81
N GLY A 191 -12.61 2.87 13.32
CA GLY A 191 -12.91 4.28 13.10
C GLY A 191 -14.13 4.49 12.20
N ARG A 192 -14.70 5.70 12.22
CA ARG A 192 -15.85 6.10 11.37
C ARG A 192 -15.50 7.26 10.43
N GLN A 193 -14.70 8.20 10.89
CA GLN A 193 -14.25 9.35 10.08
C GLN A 193 -12.79 9.19 9.66
N SER A 194 -11.93 8.67 10.53
CA SER A 194 -10.56 8.30 10.24
C SER A 194 -10.46 6.78 10.36
N LEU A 195 -10.33 6.12 9.22
CA LEU A 195 -10.22 4.68 9.13
C LEU A 195 -8.77 4.28 9.32
N GLN A 196 -8.52 3.31 10.21
CA GLN A 196 -7.20 2.74 10.46
C GLN A 196 -7.34 1.24 10.59
N PHE A 197 -6.43 0.48 9.96
CA PHE A 197 -6.31 -0.94 10.25
C PHE A 197 -5.63 -1.10 11.61
N ASP A 198 -6.24 -1.84 12.52
CA ASP A 198 -5.70 -2.06 13.86
C ASP A 198 -5.98 -3.47 14.36
N MET A 199 -5.25 -3.85 15.40
CA MET A 199 -5.38 -5.11 16.11
C MET A 199 -5.76 -4.87 17.55
N LEU A 200 -6.58 -5.76 18.08
CA LEU A 200 -7.08 -5.72 19.46
C LEU A 200 -6.99 -7.11 20.08
N GLY A 201 -6.64 -7.16 21.35
CA GLY A 201 -6.64 -8.42 22.09
C GLY A 201 -5.56 -8.52 23.16
N HIS A 202 -5.69 -9.54 23.98
CA HIS A 202 -4.74 -9.83 25.06
C HIS A 202 -3.34 -10.11 24.51
N THR A 203 -3.24 -10.79 23.38
CA THR A 203 -1.98 -11.12 22.69
C THR A 203 -1.16 -9.87 22.41
N LEU A 204 -1.77 -8.83 21.84
CA LEU A 204 -1.09 -7.55 21.57
C LEU A 204 -0.58 -6.88 22.86
N ASN A 205 -1.45 -6.80 23.88
CA ASN A 205 -1.07 -6.17 25.14
C ASN A 205 0.06 -6.93 25.85
N THR A 206 0.08 -8.27 25.73
CA THR A 206 1.15 -9.10 26.28
C THR A 206 2.45 -8.86 25.52
N THR A 207 2.40 -8.72 24.18
CA THR A 207 3.59 -8.42 23.37
C THR A 207 4.23 -7.10 23.78
N PHE A 208 3.43 -6.04 24.01
CA PHE A 208 3.95 -4.77 24.53
C PHE A 208 4.67 -4.96 25.88
N ARG A 209 4.08 -5.69 26.82
CA ARG A 209 4.70 -5.94 28.12
C ARG A 209 6.01 -6.74 28.02
N ILE A 210 6.08 -7.70 27.10
CA ILE A 210 7.32 -8.46 26.83
C ILE A 210 8.38 -7.49 26.29
N CYS A 211 8.04 -6.65 25.31
CA CYS A 211 8.94 -5.65 24.76
C CYS A 211 9.46 -4.70 25.85
N ASP A 212 8.56 -4.15 26.70
CA ASP A 212 8.91 -3.23 27.79
C ASP A 212 9.83 -3.86 28.86
N THR A 213 9.82 -5.18 28.99
CA THR A 213 10.60 -5.92 30.02
C THR A 213 11.78 -6.69 29.47
N SER A 214 11.96 -6.72 28.14
CA SER A 214 13.09 -7.40 27.50
C SER A 214 14.41 -6.66 27.80
N GLU A 215 15.50 -7.41 27.82
CA GLU A 215 16.84 -6.80 27.86
C GLU A 215 17.20 -6.21 26.49
N LYS A 216 18.23 -5.36 26.48
CA LYS A 216 18.69 -4.74 25.24
C LYS A 216 19.20 -5.79 24.26
N ASN A 217 18.72 -5.70 23.03
CA ASN A 217 19.10 -6.60 21.93
C ASN A 217 18.69 -8.07 22.17
N GLU A 218 17.69 -8.28 23.02
CA GLU A 218 17.08 -9.58 23.29
C GLU A 218 15.69 -9.67 22.65
#